data_dfe43673444155dc162f3364c6b6b548
#
_entry.id   dfe43673444155dc162f3364c6b6b548
#
_cell.length_a   1.000
_cell.length_b   1.000
_cell.length_c   1.000
_cell.angle_alpha   90.00
_cell.angle_beta   90.00
_cell.angle_gamma   90.00
#
_symmetry.space_group_name_H-M   'P 1'
#
loop_
_entity.id
_entity.type
_entity.pdbx_description
1 polymer ?
#
loop_
_entity_poly.entity_id
_entity_poly.type
_entity_poly.pdbx_seq_one_letter_code
_entity_poly.pdbx_strand_id
1 'polypeptide(L)'
;MVAEDFSQPILDGPGATDYERYLRTDELLALQKSAEEMHHRDELLFTTVHQSSELWLKLACFEVEEAVHAEAGAALRSLGRAVLCLRLVTDALELLERMSPRDFAAVRTQLGHGAGFDSPGFRRLHSLAPGLWERFNAELGGLSLLELYRHEPEPLYALAEALLELDELVTMWRVRHFKTVERTIGAEVIGTQGTPVEVLGRLIHKRWFPELWAVRNELTRAAAT
;
A
#
# COMPACT_ATOMS: atom_id res chain seq x y z
N MET A 1 24.53 33.26 29.24
CA MET A 1 23.99 32.23 28.32
C MET A 1 24.05 32.85 26.93
N VAL A 2 24.90 32.27 26.04
CA VAL A 2 24.88 32.64 24.63
C VAL A 2 23.55 32.17 24.10
N ALA A 3 22.74 33.03 23.46
CA ALA A 3 21.51 32.63 22.82
C ALA A 3 21.86 31.63 21.71
N GLU A 4 21.21 30.46 21.71
CA GLU A 4 21.38 29.46 20.69
C GLU A 4 20.84 30.02 19.37
N ASP A 5 21.64 29.99 18.31
CA ASP A 5 21.26 30.48 16.99
C ASP A 5 20.62 29.33 16.20
N PHE A 6 19.28 29.22 16.28
CA PHE A 6 18.51 28.20 15.57
C PHE A 6 18.47 28.39 14.05
N SER A 7 19.06 29.45 13.50
CA SER A 7 19.16 29.65 12.05
C SER A 7 20.32 28.85 11.43
N GLN A 8 21.24 28.37 12.23
CA GLN A 8 22.41 27.59 11.79
C GLN A 8 22.11 26.09 11.94
N PRO A 9 22.25 25.30 10.87
CA PRO A 9 22.06 23.86 10.95
C PRO A 9 23.17 23.20 11.78
N ILE A 10 22.79 22.19 12.57
CA ILE A 10 23.71 21.42 13.43
C ILE A 10 23.98 20.01 12.89
N LEU A 11 23.14 19.50 11.95
CA LEU A 11 23.37 18.20 11.30
C LEU A 11 24.39 18.32 10.17
N ASP A 12 25.19 17.28 9.98
CA ASP A 12 26.10 17.18 8.83
C ASP A 12 25.32 16.86 7.54
N GLY A 13 25.82 17.36 6.40
CA GLY A 13 25.28 17.01 5.09
C GLY A 13 24.93 18.23 4.22
N PRO A 14 24.54 17.99 2.96
CA PRO A 14 24.04 19.02 2.06
C PRO A 14 22.67 19.52 2.51
N GLY A 15 22.34 20.75 2.15
CA GLY A 15 21.09 21.41 2.53
C GLY A 15 21.32 22.64 3.40
N ALA A 16 20.45 23.64 3.28
CA ALA A 16 20.55 24.90 4.01
C ALA A 16 20.05 24.78 5.46
N THR A 17 19.20 23.81 5.75
CA THR A 17 18.55 23.61 7.04
C THR A 17 18.70 22.16 7.53
N ASP A 18 18.56 21.94 8.85
CA ASP A 18 18.54 20.58 9.41
C ASP A 18 17.38 19.74 8.85
N TYR A 19 16.27 20.35 8.49
CA TYR A 19 15.15 19.69 7.81
C TYR A 19 15.60 19.09 6.46
N GLU A 20 16.23 19.87 5.61
CA GLU A 20 16.75 19.43 4.31
C GLU A 20 17.80 18.35 4.45
N ARG A 21 18.70 18.50 5.42
CA ARG A 21 19.78 17.53 5.69
C ARG A 21 19.24 16.20 6.18
N TYR A 22 18.33 16.23 7.15
CA TYR A 22 17.76 15.01 7.72
C TYR A 22 16.87 14.26 6.74
N LEU A 23 15.99 14.98 6.03
CA LEU A 23 15.04 14.38 5.08
C LEU A 23 15.64 14.16 3.69
N ARG A 24 16.82 14.74 3.41
CA ARG A 24 17.48 14.67 2.10
C ARG A 24 16.57 15.14 0.97
N THR A 25 15.87 16.25 1.19
CA THR A 25 14.84 16.76 0.29
C THR A 25 15.37 17.08 -1.10
N ASP A 26 16.60 17.63 -1.20
CA ASP A 26 17.21 17.94 -2.50
C ASP A 26 17.39 16.67 -3.35
N GLU A 27 17.87 15.59 -2.73
CA GLU A 27 18.03 14.30 -3.42
C GLU A 27 16.67 13.70 -3.80
N LEU A 28 15.69 13.74 -2.88
CA LEU A 28 14.35 13.23 -3.12
C LEU A 28 13.68 13.95 -4.30
N LEU A 29 13.76 15.28 -4.33
CA LEU A 29 13.14 16.12 -5.36
C LEU A 29 13.93 16.12 -6.69
N ALA A 30 15.19 15.67 -6.70
CA ALA A 30 15.97 15.47 -7.91
C ALA A 30 15.68 14.13 -8.61
N LEU A 31 14.87 13.24 -8.02
CA LEU A 31 14.48 11.97 -8.64
C LEU A 31 13.41 12.14 -9.73
N GLN A 32 12.73 13.29 -9.79
CA GLN A 32 11.77 13.60 -10.82
C GLN A 32 12.47 14.30 -11.99
N LYS A 33 11.97 14.08 -13.20
CA LYS A 33 12.44 14.79 -14.39
C LYS A 33 12.20 16.29 -14.26
N SER A 34 13.14 17.10 -14.74
CA SER A 34 12.93 18.55 -14.90
C SER A 34 11.88 18.82 -16.00
N ALA A 35 11.38 20.06 -16.05
CA ALA A 35 10.40 20.46 -17.07
C ALA A 35 10.93 20.29 -18.51
N GLU A 36 12.25 20.47 -18.70
CA GLU A 36 12.92 20.34 -19.99
C GLU A 36 13.11 18.89 -20.43
N GLU A 37 13.17 17.94 -19.48
CA GLU A 37 13.34 16.51 -19.73
C GLU A 37 12.01 15.78 -19.97
N MET A 38 10.89 16.40 -19.59
CA MET A 38 9.57 15.80 -19.76
C MET A 38 9.07 15.93 -21.19
N HIS A 39 8.57 14.83 -21.77
CA HIS A 39 7.86 14.85 -23.06
C HIS A 39 6.41 15.31 -22.91
N HIS A 40 5.83 15.16 -21.72
CA HIS A 40 4.49 15.62 -21.37
C HIS A 40 4.45 16.11 -19.93
N ARG A 41 3.73 17.21 -19.67
CA ARG A 41 3.64 17.80 -18.31
C ARG A 41 3.16 16.82 -17.25
N ASP A 42 2.30 15.88 -17.61
CA ASP A 42 1.71 14.91 -16.68
C ASP A 42 2.65 13.73 -16.34
N GLU A 43 3.87 13.70 -16.92
CA GLU A 43 4.92 12.80 -16.43
C GLU A 43 5.28 13.08 -14.98
N LEU A 44 5.29 14.34 -14.57
CA LEU A 44 5.54 14.72 -13.18
C LEU A 44 4.41 14.20 -12.25
N LEU A 45 3.14 14.38 -12.65
CA LEU A 45 1.99 13.84 -11.90
C LEU A 45 2.10 12.32 -11.77
N PHE A 46 2.33 11.62 -12.89
CA PHE A 46 2.44 10.17 -12.92
C PHE A 46 3.59 9.67 -12.03
N THR A 47 4.78 10.27 -12.19
CA THR A 47 5.97 9.89 -11.41
C THR A 47 5.77 10.15 -9.92
N THR A 48 5.23 11.34 -9.56
CA THR A 48 5.01 11.71 -8.15
C THR A 48 4.03 10.75 -7.47
N VAL A 49 2.92 10.39 -8.13
CA VAL A 49 1.96 9.43 -7.57
C VAL A 49 2.61 8.07 -7.34
N HIS A 50 3.39 7.56 -8.28
CA HIS A 50 4.03 6.25 -8.14
C HIS A 50 5.16 6.27 -7.11
N GLN A 51 6.02 7.27 -7.11
CA GLN A 51 7.11 7.38 -6.14
C GLN A 51 6.60 7.58 -4.72
N SER A 52 5.60 8.44 -4.50
CA SER A 52 4.98 8.61 -3.19
C SER A 52 4.28 7.32 -2.72
N SER A 53 3.63 6.60 -3.62
CA SER A 53 3.04 5.30 -3.32
C SER A 53 4.09 4.28 -2.88
N GLU A 54 5.25 4.21 -3.55
CA GLU A 54 6.35 3.33 -3.15
C GLU A 54 6.95 3.71 -1.79
N LEU A 55 7.01 5.00 -1.43
CA LEU A 55 7.42 5.43 -0.10
C LEU A 55 6.43 4.98 0.99
N TRP A 56 5.13 5.12 0.76
CA TRP A 56 4.11 4.61 1.68
C TRP A 56 4.11 3.10 1.78
N LEU A 57 4.31 2.39 0.66
CA LEU A 57 4.43 0.93 0.65
C LEU A 57 5.69 0.46 1.38
N LYS A 58 6.82 1.18 1.27
CA LYS A 58 8.02 0.91 2.04
C LYS A 58 7.75 0.98 3.54
N LEU A 59 7.05 2.04 4.00
CA LEU A 59 6.65 2.17 5.40
C LEU A 59 5.68 1.06 5.80
N ALA A 60 4.68 0.77 4.98
CA ALA A 60 3.73 -0.32 5.24
C ALA A 60 4.43 -1.67 5.39
N CYS A 61 5.39 -1.99 4.53
CA CYS A 61 6.19 -3.21 4.64
C CYS A 61 6.98 -3.27 5.94
N PHE A 62 7.62 -2.17 6.34
CA PHE A 62 8.34 -2.08 7.60
C PHE A 62 7.42 -2.34 8.80
N GLU A 63 6.27 -1.70 8.85
CA GLU A 63 5.29 -1.89 9.92
C GLU A 63 4.71 -3.32 9.95
N VAL A 64 4.49 -3.93 8.78
CA VAL A 64 4.05 -5.33 8.71
C VAL A 64 5.16 -6.29 9.17
N GLU A 65 6.42 -6.06 8.82
CA GLU A 65 7.56 -6.85 9.32
C GLU A 65 7.67 -6.77 10.85
N GLU A 66 7.54 -5.56 11.41
CA GLU A 66 7.51 -5.37 12.86
C GLU A 66 6.32 -6.12 13.50
N ALA A 67 5.13 -6.07 12.88
CA ALA A 67 3.95 -6.76 13.39
C ALA A 67 4.11 -8.28 13.43
N VAL A 68 4.90 -8.89 12.55
CA VAL A 68 5.18 -10.35 12.57
C VAL A 68 5.89 -10.77 13.86
N HIS A 69 6.74 -9.91 14.43
CA HIS A 69 7.62 -10.26 15.56
C HIS A 69 7.22 -9.61 16.88
N ALA A 70 6.35 -8.59 16.84
CA ALA A 70 5.97 -7.82 18.02
C ALA A 70 4.92 -8.54 18.88
N GLU A 71 4.81 -8.17 20.16
CA GLU A 71 3.67 -8.55 20.98
C GLU A 71 2.36 -7.96 20.44
N ALA A 72 1.21 -8.57 20.78
CA ALA A 72 -0.09 -8.24 20.19
C ALA A 72 -0.43 -6.74 20.18
N GLY A 73 -0.22 -6.05 21.30
CA GLY A 73 -0.50 -4.60 21.37
C GLY A 73 0.40 -3.74 20.47
N ALA A 74 1.68 -4.12 20.30
CA ALA A 74 2.60 -3.45 19.37
C ALA A 74 2.24 -3.82 17.93
N ALA A 75 1.92 -5.08 17.64
CA ALA A 75 1.49 -5.54 16.34
C ALA A 75 0.24 -4.80 15.85
N LEU A 76 -0.77 -4.60 16.70
CA LEU A 76 -1.96 -3.82 16.38
C LEU A 76 -1.63 -2.37 15.99
N ARG A 77 -0.69 -1.72 16.71
CA ARG A 77 -0.26 -0.35 16.34
C ARG A 77 0.44 -0.32 14.99
N SER A 78 1.32 -1.29 14.72
CA SER A 78 2.04 -1.39 13.45
C SER A 78 1.09 -1.70 12.29
N LEU A 79 0.17 -2.65 12.45
CA LEU A 79 -0.86 -2.93 11.45
C LEU A 79 -1.75 -1.70 11.18
N GLY A 80 -2.14 -0.95 12.22
CA GLY A 80 -2.88 0.29 12.06
C GLY A 80 -2.14 1.33 11.22
N ARG A 81 -0.80 1.44 11.35
CA ARG A 81 0.02 2.32 10.49
C ARG A 81 0.11 1.81 9.05
N ALA A 82 0.28 0.50 8.86
CA ALA A 82 0.29 -0.10 7.53
C ALA A 82 -1.04 0.13 6.79
N VAL A 83 -2.16 0.00 7.50
CA VAL A 83 -3.51 0.32 7.02
C VAL A 83 -3.60 1.77 6.54
N LEU A 84 -3.12 2.74 7.32
CA LEU A 84 -3.10 4.16 6.93
C LEU A 84 -2.25 4.39 5.68
N CYS A 85 -1.08 3.75 5.58
CA CYS A 85 -0.25 3.82 4.37
C CYS A 85 -1.01 3.32 3.13
N LEU A 86 -1.72 2.21 3.22
CA LEU A 86 -2.51 1.67 2.10
C LEU A 86 -3.68 2.58 1.71
N ARG A 87 -4.30 3.28 2.65
CA ARG A 87 -5.30 4.32 2.34
C ARG A 87 -4.69 5.44 1.52
N LEU A 88 -3.52 5.97 1.94
CA LEU A 88 -2.81 7.01 1.19
C LEU A 88 -2.42 6.56 -0.22
N VAL A 89 -1.96 5.31 -0.40
CA VAL A 89 -1.68 4.74 -1.72
C VAL A 89 -2.94 4.63 -2.57
N THR A 90 -4.07 4.31 -1.97
CA THR A 90 -5.36 4.22 -2.68
C THR A 90 -5.88 5.61 -3.06
N ASP A 91 -5.79 6.59 -2.15
CA ASP A 91 -6.23 7.96 -2.39
C ASP A 91 -5.38 8.65 -3.48
N ALA A 92 -4.08 8.33 -3.55
CA ALA A 92 -3.19 8.87 -4.58
C ALA A 92 -3.64 8.52 -6.01
N LEU A 93 -4.38 7.42 -6.22
CA LEU A 93 -4.94 7.06 -7.52
C LEU A 93 -5.95 8.11 -8.04
N GLU A 94 -6.57 8.89 -7.16
CA GLU A 94 -7.48 9.97 -7.56
C GLU A 94 -6.77 11.02 -8.43
N LEU A 95 -5.49 11.28 -8.19
CA LEU A 95 -4.70 12.18 -9.02
C LEU A 95 -4.52 11.63 -10.44
N LEU A 96 -4.31 10.31 -10.59
CA LEU A 96 -4.21 9.69 -11.91
C LEU A 96 -5.51 9.77 -12.70
N GLU A 97 -6.66 9.75 -12.02
CA GLU A 97 -7.96 9.90 -12.66
C GLU A 97 -8.22 11.32 -13.22
N ARG A 98 -7.39 12.31 -12.85
CA ARG A 98 -7.41 13.67 -13.43
C ARG A 98 -6.67 13.74 -14.76
N MET A 99 -5.88 12.72 -15.09
CA MET A 99 -5.21 12.62 -16.38
C MET A 99 -6.20 12.14 -17.44
N SER A 100 -6.25 12.84 -18.59
CA SER A 100 -7.09 12.38 -19.69
C SER A 100 -6.48 11.13 -20.37
N PRO A 101 -7.29 10.30 -21.06
CA PRO A 101 -6.78 9.19 -21.85
C PRO A 101 -5.72 9.60 -22.89
N ARG A 102 -5.86 10.81 -23.47
CA ARG A 102 -4.91 11.36 -24.43
C ARG A 102 -3.57 11.69 -23.76
N ASP A 103 -3.61 12.32 -22.59
CA ASP A 103 -2.41 12.71 -21.84
C ASP A 103 -1.67 11.46 -21.34
N PHE A 104 -2.42 10.48 -20.83
CA PHE A 104 -1.85 9.19 -20.45
C PHE A 104 -1.22 8.46 -21.63
N ALA A 105 -1.81 8.50 -22.84
CA ALA A 105 -1.22 7.89 -24.02
C ALA A 105 0.16 8.48 -24.34
N ALA A 106 0.35 9.80 -24.12
CA ALA A 106 1.65 10.45 -24.28
C ALA A 106 2.66 9.98 -23.20
N VAL A 107 2.25 9.94 -21.93
CA VAL A 107 3.09 9.44 -20.81
C VAL A 107 3.46 7.97 -21.03
N ARG A 108 2.51 7.14 -21.46
CA ARG A 108 2.69 5.70 -21.66
C ARG A 108 3.84 5.37 -22.60
N THR A 109 4.11 6.20 -23.62
CA THR A 109 5.23 5.99 -24.55
C THR A 109 6.59 6.02 -23.86
N GLN A 110 6.69 6.64 -22.70
CA GLN A 110 7.92 6.80 -21.92
C GLN A 110 8.13 5.67 -20.89
N LEU A 111 7.11 4.83 -20.64
CA LEU A 111 7.16 3.80 -19.61
C LEU A 111 7.85 2.50 -20.07
N GLY A 112 8.15 2.37 -21.36
CA GLY A 112 8.69 1.12 -21.90
C GLY A 112 7.75 -0.05 -21.61
N HIS A 113 8.25 -1.10 -20.96
CA HIS A 113 7.48 -2.27 -20.53
C HIS A 113 7.06 -2.21 -19.05
N GLY A 114 7.25 -1.07 -18.37
CA GLY A 114 6.88 -0.91 -16.96
C GLY A 114 5.37 -1.09 -16.73
N ALA A 115 5.01 -1.84 -15.72
CA ALA A 115 3.62 -2.10 -15.34
C ALA A 115 3.45 -2.08 -13.82
N GLY A 116 2.22 -1.87 -13.34
CA GLY A 116 1.90 -1.86 -11.91
C GLY A 116 2.27 -3.16 -11.18
N PHE A 117 2.37 -4.28 -11.89
CA PHE A 117 2.86 -5.55 -11.33
C PHE A 117 4.35 -5.52 -10.94
N ASP A 118 5.11 -4.56 -11.44
CA ASP A 118 6.54 -4.42 -11.13
C ASP A 118 6.77 -3.67 -9.82
N SER A 119 5.74 -3.10 -9.18
CA SER A 119 5.86 -2.42 -7.91
C SER A 119 6.61 -3.26 -6.88
N PRO A 120 7.80 -2.84 -6.43
CA PRO A 120 8.57 -3.57 -5.43
C PRO A 120 7.85 -3.57 -4.08
N GLY A 121 7.16 -2.48 -3.74
CA GLY A 121 6.42 -2.34 -2.50
C GLY A 121 5.26 -3.34 -2.41
N PHE A 122 4.40 -3.44 -3.42
CA PHE A 122 3.31 -4.43 -3.41
C PHE A 122 3.82 -5.87 -3.43
N ARG A 123 4.88 -6.17 -4.18
CA ARG A 123 5.49 -7.52 -4.17
C ARG A 123 6.01 -7.89 -2.78
N ARG A 124 6.70 -6.94 -2.10
CA ARG A 124 7.20 -7.14 -0.75
C ARG A 124 6.07 -7.33 0.23
N LEU A 125 5.08 -6.44 0.23
CA LEU A 125 3.93 -6.51 1.11
C LEU A 125 3.18 -7.85 0.97
N HIS A 126 2.97 -8.30 -0.27
CA HIS A 126 2.38 -9.62 -0.53
C HIS A 126 3.22 -10.78 0.04
N SER A 127 4.55 -10.68 0.00
CA SER A 127 5.44 -11.72 0.53
C SER A 127 5.45 -11.81 2.06
N LEU A 128 4.97 -10.77 2.76
CA LEU A 128 4.88 -10.72 4.23
C LEU A 128 3.57 -11.31 4.78
N ALA A 129 2.52 -11.37 3.97
CA ALA A 129 1.21 -11.86 4.42
C ALA A 129 1.23 -13.27 5.02
N PRO A 130 1.98 -14.26 4.48
CA PRO A 130 2.08 -15.58 5.12
C PRO A 130 2.66 -15.54 6.54
N GLY A 131 3.69 -14.72 6.79
CA GLY A 131 4.28 -14.56 8.12
C GLY A 131 3.29 -13.99 9.15
N LEU A 132 2.45 -13.03 8.76
CA LEU A 132 1.37 -12.53 9.61
C LEU A 132 0.36 -13.65 9.94
N TRP A 133 0.02 -14.47 8.96
CA TRP A 133 -0.92 -15.57 9.16
C TRP A 133 -0.35 -16.66 10.05
N GLU A 134 0.91 -17.04 9.86
CA GLU A 134 1.61 -18.00 10.72
C GLU A 134 1.68 -17.53 12.18
N ARG A 135 2.04 -16.27 12.38
CA ARG A 135 2.04 -15.63 13.70
C ARG A 135 0.66 -15.65 14.35
N PHE A 136 -0.37 -15.23 13.64
CA PHE A 136 -1.74 -15.24 14.14
C PHE A 136 -2.18 -16.64 14.55
N ASN A 137 -1.92 -17.65 13.73
CA ASN A 137 -2.25 -19.05 14.05
C ASN A 137 -1.49 -19.58 15.27
N ALA A 138 -0.23 -19.16 15.45
CA ALA A 138 0.53 -19.52 16.64
C ALA A 138 -0.11 -18.94 17.92
N GLU A 139 -0.59 -17.70 17.88
CA GLU A 139 -1.31 -17.07 19.01
C GLU A 139 -2.71 -17.66 19.22
N LEU A 140 -3.35 -18.12 18.16
CA LEU A 140 -4.65 -18.81 18.25
C LEU A 140 -4.58 -20.06 19.14
N GLY A 141 -3.39 -20.73 19.17
CA GLY A 141 -3.09 -21.78 20.14
C GLY A 141 -4.04 -22.98 20.10
N GLY A 142 -4.69 -23.23 18.95
CA GLY A 142 -5.68 -24.28 18.77
C GLY A 142 -7.13 -23.87 18.98
N LEU A 143 -7.39 -22.62 19.37
CA LEU A 143 -8.75 -22.04 19.37
C LEU A 143 -9.25 -21.99 17.93
N SER A 144 -10.49 -22.42 17.67
CA SER A 144 -11.08 -22.27 16.34
C SER A 144 -11.44 -20.81 16.06
N LEU A 145 -11.44 -20.40 14.77
CA LEU A 145 -11.90 -19.07 14.39
C LEU A 145 -13.36 -18.82 14.80
N LEU A 146 -14.19 -19.84 14.75
CA LEU A 146 -15.59 -19.73 15.18
C LEU A 146 -15.71 -19.40 16.69
N GLU A 147 -14.89 -20.03 17.52
CA GLU A 147 -14.83 -19.73 18.97
C GLU A 147 -14.24 -18.36 19.23
N LEU A 148 -13.19 -17.97 18.50
CA LEU A 148 -12.62 -16.63 18.56
C LEU A 148 -13.71 -15.55 18.34
N TYR A 149 -14.50 -15.69 17.27
CA TYR A 149 -15.56 -14.73 16.93
C TYR A 149 -16.83 -14.84 17.77
N ARG A 150 -17.00 -15.92 18.53
CA ARG A 150 -18.11 -16.04 19.49
C ARG A 150 -17.80 -15.43 20.84
N HIS A 151 -16.56 -15.46 21.25
CA HIS A 151 -16.12 -15.07 22.59
C HIS A 151 -15.30 -13.79 22.62
N GLU A 152 -14.82 -13.35 21.47
CA GLU A 152 -14.06 -12.10 21.27
C GLU A 152 -12.93 -11.87 22.31
N PRO A 153 -12.07 -12.88 22.57
CA PRO A 153 -11.00 -12.73 23.55
C PRO A 153 -9.96 -11.74 23.05
N GLU A 154 -9.76 -10.65 23.77
CA GLU A 154 -8.73 -9.67 23.50
C GLU A 154 -7.35 -10.15 23.98
N PRO A 155 -6.25 -9.80 23.28
CA PRO A 155 -6.16 -8.95 22.08
C PRO A 155 -6.29 -9.73 20.75
N LEU A 156 -6.55 -11.03 20.79
CA LEU A 156 -6.54 -11.92 19.63
C LEU A 156 -7.66 -11.58 18.62
N TYR A 157 -8.84 -11.22 19.14
CA TYR A 157 -9.94 -10.77 18.30
C TYR A 157 -9.58 -9.49 17.52
N ALA A 158 -9.03 -8.49 18.22
CA ALA A 158 -8.58 -7.26 17.57
C ALA A 158 -7.50 -7.51 16.50
N LEU A 159 -6.61 -8.50 16.73
CA LEU A 159 -5.60 -8.88 15.75
C LEU A 159 -6.23 -9.52 14.50
N ALA A 160 -7.23 -10.39 14.66
CA ALA A 160 -7.99 -10.97 13.55
C ALA A 160 -8.65 -9.87 12.68
N GLU A 161 -9.27 -8.89 13.34
CA GLU A 161 -9.91 -7.76 12.65
C GLU A 161 -8.89 -6.86 11.96
N ALA A 162 -7.72 -6.62 12.54
CA ALA A 162 -6.66 -5.85 11.91
C ALA A 162 -6.07 -6.54 10.66
N LEU A 163 -5.92 -7.87 10.69
CA LEU A 163 -5.53 -8.65 9.50
C LEU A 163 -6.59 -8.58 8.40
N LEU A 164 -7.86 -8.64 8.79
CA LEU A 164 -8.97 -8.53 7.85
C LEU A 164 -9.02 -7.15 7.20
N GLU A 165 -8.87 -6.08 8.00
CA GLU A 165 -8.83 -4.70 7.49
C GLU A 165 -7.67 -4.52 6.50
N LEU A 166 -6.49 -5.08 6.80
CA LEU A 166 -5.34 -5.02 5.90
C LEU A 166 -5.64 -5.69 4.55
N ASP A 167 -6.25 -6.89 4.55
CA ASP A 167 -6.63 -7.64 3.35
C ASP A 167 -7.74 -6.91 2.56
N GLU A 168 -8.70 -6.32 3.27
CA GLU A 168 -9.76 -5.52 2.66
C GLU A 168 -9.18 -4.32 1.91
N LEU A 169 -8.27 -3.56 2.53
CA LEU A 169 -7.67 -2.37 1.90
C LEU A 169 -6.83 -2.72 0.68
N VAL A 170 -6.09 -3.82 0.68
CA VAL A 170 -5.42 -4.31 -0.52
C VAL A 170 -6.42 -4.66 -1.62
N THR A 171 -7.55 -5.26 -1.26
CA THR A 171 -8.63 -5.55 -2.21
C THR A 171 -9.26 -4.26 -2.74
N MET A 172 -9.55 -3.28 -1.89
CA MET A 172 -10.10 -1.98 -2.29
C MET A 172 -9.15 -1.21 -3.20
N TRP A 173 -7.83 -1.24 -2.90
CA TRP A 173 -6.83 -0.69 -3.81
C TRP A 173 -6.87 -1.35 -5.19
N ARG A 174 -6.98 -2.69 -5.27
CA ARG A 174 -7.09 -3.41 -6.55
C ARG A 174 -8.33 -2.98 -7.34
N VAL A 175 -9.47 -2.83 -6.65
CA VAL A 175 -10.72 -2.33 -7.26
C VAL A 175 -10.52 -0.92 -7.81
N ARG A 176 -9.97 -0.01 -7.01
CA ARG A 176 -9.74 1.38 -7.43
C ARG A 176 -8.76 1.44 -8.59
N HIS A 177 -7.64 0.74 -8.50
CA HIS A 177 -6.64 0.65 -9.55
C HIS A 177 -7.24 0.11 -10.86
N PHE A 178 -8.00 -0.98 -10.81
CA PHE A 178 -8.69 -1.52 -11.97
C PHE A 178 -9.61 -0.46 -12.62
N LYS A 179 -10.39 0.26 -11.83
CA LYS A 179 -11.28 1.32 -12.33
C LYS A 179 -10.50 2.51 -12.90
N THR A 180 -9.40 2.89 -12.31
CA THR A 180 -8.49 3.92 -12.84
C THR A 180 -7.94 3.50 -14.21
N VAL A 181 -7.46 2.27 -14.33
CA VAL A 181 -6.96 1.72 -15.61
C VAL A 181 -8.08 1.66 -16.66
N GLU A 182 -9.27 1.16 -16.30
CA GLU A 182 -10.43 1.08 -17.19
C GLU A 182 -10.83 2.48 -17.73
N ARG A 183 -10.82 3.51 -16.87
CA ARG A 183 -11.10 4.90 -17.27
C ARG A 183 -10.02 5.50 -18.17
N THR A 184 -8.78 5.09 -17.98
CA THR A 184 -7.62 5.72 -18.63
C THR A 184 -7.29 5.07 -19.97
N ILE A 185 -7.34 3.74 -20.07
CA ILE A 185 -6.99 3.01 -21.30
C ILE A 185 -8.11 2.11 -21.83
N GLY A 186 -9.17 1.88 -21.05
CA GLY A 186 -10.28 0.97 -21.43
C GLY A 186 -10.09 -0.46 -20.95
N ALA A 187 -11.20 -1.20 -20.84
CA ALA A 187 -11.23 -2.56 -20.30
C ALA A 187 -10.69 -3.63 -21.28
N GLU A 188 -10.82 -3.41 -22.58
CA GLU A 188 -10.47 -4.38 -23.64
C GLU A 188 -9.03 -4.20 -24.17
N VAL A 189 -8.20 -3.40 -23.50
CA VAL A 189 -6.85 -3.05 -23.96
C VAL A 189 -5.81 -3.97 -23.30
N ILE A 190 -4.74 -4.21 -24.05
CA ILE A 190 -3.55 -4.90 -23.54
C ILE A 190 -2.64 -3.88 -22.85
N GLY A 191 -2.25 -4.15 -21.61
CA GLY A 191 -1.30 -3.35 -20.84
C GLY A 191 0.10 -3.34 -21.44
N THR A 192 1.01 -2.55 -20.85
CA THR A 192 2.39 -2.37 -21.31
C THR A 192 3.21 -3.65 -21.39
N GLN A 193 2.89 -4.66 -20.58
CA GLN A 193 3.57 -5.98 -20.59
C GLN A 193 2.78 -7.06 -21.36
N GLY A 194 1.86 -6.69 -22.22
CA GLY A 194 1.07 -7.67 -22.94
C GLY A 194 -0.02 -8.36 -22.11
N THR A 195 -0.26 -7.89 -20.87
CA THR A 195 -1.27 -8.46 -19.97
C THR A 195 -2.62 -7.78 -20.22
N PRO A 196 -3.70 -8.54 -20.49
CA PRO A 196 -5.03 -7.98 -20.62
C PRO A 196 -5.49 -7.29 -19.32
N VAL A 197 -6.21 -6.17 -19.43
CA VAL A 197 -6.75 -5.42 -18.28
C VAL A 197 -7.68 -6.30 -17.41
N GLU A 198 -8.38 -7.25 -18.02
CA GLU A 198 -9.23 -8.22 -17.31
C GLU A 198 -8.51 -9.02 -16.22
N VAL A 199 -7.19 -9.22 -16.34
CA VAL A 199 -6.39 -9.93 -15.32
C VAL A 199 -6.42 -9.15 -14.00
N LEU A 200 -6.43 -7.82 -14.04
CA LEU A 200 -6.58 -6.98 -12.84
C LEU A 200 -7.91 -7.25 -12.13
N GLY A 201 -9.00 -7.42 -12.90
CA GLY A 201 -10.32 -7.77 -12.36
C GLY A 201 -10.32 -9.10 -11.60
N ARG A 202 -9.59 -10.11 -12.09
CA ARG A 202 -9.45 -11.42 -11.41
C ARG A 202 -8.70 -11.32 -10.09
N LEU A 203 -7.75 -10.41 -9.97
CA LEU A 203 -6.96 -10.20 -8.75
C LEU A 203 -7.78 -9.59 -7.61
N ILE A 204 -8.91 -8.94 -7.88
CA ILE A 204 -9.81 -8.37 -6.87
C ILE A 204 -10.29 -9.45 -5.89
N HIS A 205 -10.50 -10.68 -6.37
CA HIS A 205 -10.99 -11.78 -5.55
C HIS A 205 -9.89 -12.53 -4.78
N LYS A 206 -8.63 -12.19 -5.00
CA LYS A 206 -7.50 -12.85 -4.32
C LYS A 206 -7.34 -12.29 -2.92
N ARG A 207 -7.64 -13.11 -1.91
CA ARG A 207 -7.52 -12.77 -0.48
C ARG A 207 -6.20 -13.27 0.09
N TRP A 208 -5.70 -12.57 1.12
CA TRP A 208 -4.53 -13.00 1.87
C TRP A 208 -4.91 -13.93 3.03
N PHE A 209 -6.06 -13.66 3.67
CA PHE A 209 -6.57 -14.40 4.82
C PHE A 209 -7.98 -14.95 4.56
N PRO A 210 -8.15 -15.89 3.62
CA PRO A 210 -9.47 -16.36 3.19
C PRO A 210 -10.28 -17.00 4.32
N GLU A 211 -9.62 -17.59 5.33
CA GLU A 211 -10.25 -18.21 6.49
C GLU A 211 -10.99 -17.18 7.35
N LEU A 212 -10.40 -15.98 7.54
CA LEU A 212 -11.05 -14.87 8.27
C LEU A 212 -12.31 -14.36 7.56
N TRP A 213 -12.35 -14.45 6.24
CA TRP A 213 -13.54 -14.15 5.47
C TRP A 213 -14.58 -15.27 5.54
N ALA A 214 -14.12 -16.54 5.54
CA ALA A 214 -15.00 -17.70 5.52
C ALA A 214 -15.78 -17.87 6.83
N VAL A 215 -15.15 -17.62 7.99
CA VAL A 215 -15.79 -17.77 9.31
C VAL A 215 -17.04 -16.92 9.47
N ARG A 216 -17.15 -15.77 8.78
CA ARG A 216 -18.36 -14.92 8.80
C ARG A 216 -19.58 -15.63 8.22
N ASN A 217 -19.39 -16.48 7.23
CA ASN A 217 -20.49 -17.30 6.69
C ASN A 217 -20.96 -18.35 7.71
N GLU A 218 -20.02 -18.91 8.49
CA GLU A 218 -20.34 -19.89 9.55
C GLU A 218 -21.09 -19.23 10.70
N LEU A 219 -20.66 -18.05 11.14
CA LEU A 219 -21.33 -17.26 12.17
C LEU A 219 -22.77 -16.92 11.75
N THR A 220 -22.98 -16.46 10.53
CA THR A 220 -24.30 -16.12 10.01
C THR A 220 -25.21 -17.34 9.98
N ARG A 221 -24.71 -18.50 9.54
CA ARG A 221 -25.48 -19.75 9.54
C ARG A 221 -25.83 -20.21 10.96
N ALA A 222 -24.86 -20.12 11.88
CA ALA A 222 -25.08 -20.50 13.29
C ALA A 222 -26.07 -19.58 14.03
N ALA A 223 -26.19 -18.31 13.62
CA ALA A 223 -27.18 -17.39 14.19
C ALA A 223 -28.60 -17.59 13.64
N ALA A 224 -28.77 -18.32 12.53
CA ALA A 224 -30.06 -18.60 11.91
C ALA A 224 -30.69 -19.93 12.35
N THR A 225 -29.97 -20.71 13.17
CA THR A 225 -30.42 -21.97 13.79
C THR A 225 -30.72 -21.79 15.28
#